data_27881f17db586c9fedb160a5da58f774
#
_entry.id   27881f17db586c9fedb160a5da58f774
#
_cell.length_a   1.000
_cell.length_b   1.000
_cell.length_c   1.000
_cell.angle_alpha   90.00
_cell.angle_beta   90.00
_cell.angle_gamma   90.00
#
_symmetry.space_group_name_H-M   'P 1'
#
loop_
_entity.id
_entity.type
_entity.pdbx_description
1 polymer ?
#
loop_
_entity_poly.entity_id
_entity_poly.type
_entity_poly.pdbx_seq_one_letter_code
_entity_poly.pdbx_strand_id
1 'polypeptide(L)'
;MTVNKVTVSDGRASGPYDQERAEKAVRELLIALGEDPEREGLKETPARVARAMKENFEGLWQSPEDVLTTTFDIGHEELVIVRDIEVFSHCEHHLTPFHGVAHIGYIPRGKITGLSKLARLVDMYACLLYTSDAADEGLG
;
A
#
# COMPACT_ATOMS: atom_id res chain seq x y z
N MET A 1 9.02 -12.80 27.93
CA MET A 1 9.38 -12.83 26.49
C MET A 1 9.18 -11.42 25.94
N THR A 2 10.27 -10.74 25.64
CA THR A 2 10.24 -9.39 25.11
C THR A 2 9.87 -9.50 23.63
N VAL A 3 8.68 -9.04 23.28
CA VAL A 3 8.27 -8.92 21.87
C VAL A 3 9.17 -7.86 21.26
N ASN A 4 10.07 -8.24 20.38
CA ASN A 4 10.80 -7.29 19.56
C ASN A 4 9.78 -6.48 18.75
N LYS A 5 9.63 -5.21 19.12
CA LYS A 5 8.87 -4.26 18.35
C LYS A 5 9.62 -4.11 17.03
N VAL A 6 9.15 -4.77 15.99
CA VAL A 6 9.57 -4.43 14.63
C VAL A 6 9.09 -3.02 14.38
N THR A 7 10.00 -2.07 14.45
CA THR A 7 9.74 -0.70 14.03
C THR A 7 9.71 -0.73 12.51
N VAL A 8 8.55 -1.00 11.95
CA VAL A 8 8.30 -0.66 10.55
C VAL A 8 8.45 0.87 10.51
N SER A 9 9.35 1.36 9.67
CA SER A 9 9.39 2.78 9.34
C SER A 9 7.98 3.15 8.93
N ASP A 10 7.44 4.22 9.47
CA ASP A 10 6.02 4.54 9.42
C ASP A 10 5.49 4.79 8.01
N GLY A 11 6.21 4.63 6.97
CA GLY A 11 5.82 4.68 5.55
C GLY A 11 4.69 5.67 5.18
N ARG A 12 4.30 6.50 6.15
CA ARG A 12 3.17 7.41 6.03
C ARG A 12 3.56 8.64 5.23
N ALA A 13 2.64 9.12 4.45
CA ALA A 13 2.81 10.37 3.72
C ALA A 13 3.13 11.52 4.69
N SER A 14 4.08 12.36 4.30
CA SER A 14 4.48 13.55 5.07
C SER A 14 3.46 14.69 5.00
N GLY A 15 2.37 14.52 4.23
CA GLY A 15 1.33 15.52 4.04
C GLY A 15 0.14 15.01 3.24
N PRO A 16 -0.90 15.82 3.06
CA PRO A 16 -2.07 15.45 2.28
C PRO A 16 -1.71 15.29 0.80
N TYR A 17 -2.50 14.50 0.08
CA TYR A 17 -2.37 14.38 -1.36
C TYR A 17 -2.73 15.70 -2.06
N ASP A 18 -1.83 16.15 -2.95
CA ASP A 18 -2.01 17.35 -3.77
C ASP A 18 -2.26 16.94 -5.23
N GLN A 19 -3.53 16.87 -5.59
CA GLN A 19 -3.99 16.45 -6.92
C GLN A 19 -3.41 17.33 -8.03
N GLU A 20 -3.48 18.66 -7.87
CA GLU A 20 -3.05 19.61 -8.89
C GLU A 20 -1.54 19.52 -9.13
N ARG A 21 -0.77 19.38 -8.06
CA ARG A 21 0.67 19.20 -8.14
C ARG A 21 1.05 17.88 -8.80
N ALA A 22 0.31 16.80 -8.51
CA ALA A 22 0.51 15.50 -9.14
C ALA A 22 0.22 15.55 -10.64
N GLU A 23 -0.86 16.21 -11.06
CA GLU A 23 -1.19 16.42 -12.48
C GLU A 23 -0.08 17.17 -13.23
N LYS A 24 0.42 18.25 -12.64
CA LYS A 24 1.55 19.02 -13.21
C LYS A 24 2.80 18.16 -13.35
N ALA A 25 3.12 17.36 -12.33
CA ALA A 25 4.29 16.46 -12.36
C ALA A 25 4.18 15.41 -13.47
N VAL A 26 3.00 14.82 -13.67
CA VAL A 26 2.76 13.85 -14.75
C VAL A 26 2.87 14.53 -16.12
N ARG A 27 2.35 15.75 -16.26
CA ARG A 27 2.49 16.52 -17.50
C ARG A 27 3.96 16.77 -17.84
N GLU A 28 4.75 17.22 -16.87
CA GLU A 28 6.19 17.44 -17.04
C GLU A 28 6.94 16.14 -17.39
N LEU A 29 6.54 15.02 -16.80
CA LEU A 29 7.10 13.70 -17.13
C LEU A 29 6.86 13.35 -18.59
N LEU A 30 5.64 13.56 -19.12
CA LEU A 30 5.33 13.32 -20.53
C LEU A 30 6.20 14.17 -21.45
N ILE A 31 6.39 15.45 -21.14
CA ILE A 31 7.27 16.35 -21.90
C ILE A 31 8.71 15.85 -21.87
N ALA A 32 9.20 15.44 -20.69
CA ALA A 32 10.57 14.93 -20.54
C ALA A 32 10.81 13.62 -21.30
N LEU A 33 9.77 12.83 -21.53
CA LEU A 33 9.81 11.62 -22.37
C LEU A 33 9.75 11.94 -23.88
N GLY A 34 9.59 13.22 -24.26
CA GLY A 34 9.49 13.64 -25.65
C GLY A 34 8.07 13.55 -26.25
N GLU A 35 7.05 13.37 -25.39
CA GLU A 35 5.65 13.33 -25.81
C GLU A 35 5.01 14.73 -25.79
N ASP A 36 3.97 14.90 -26.63
CA ASP A 36 3.11 16.09 -26.62
C ASP A 36 1.90 15.85 -25.71
N PRO A 37 1.85 16.45 -24.49
CA PRO A 37 0.74 16.28 -23.58
C PRO A 37 -0.57 16.92 -24.08
N GLU A 38 -0.52 17.78 -25.11
CA GLU A 38 -1.70 18.43 -25.69
C GLU A 38 -2.36 17.59 -26.79
N ARG A 39 -1.70 16.54 -27.29
CA ARG A 39 -2.34 15.64 -28.26
C ARG A 39 -3.55 14.95 -27.64
N GLU A 40 -4.60 14.71 -28.43
CA GLU A 40 -5.91 14.26 -27.96
C GLU A 40 -5.84 13.00 -27.07
N GLY A 41 -4.96 12.04 -27.37
CA GLY A 41 -4.80 10.82 -26.58
C GLY A 41 -4.15 11.02 -25.20
N LEU A 42 -3.42 12.13 -24.98
CA LEU A 42 -2.71 12.42 -23.71
C LEU A 42 -3.28 13.59 -22.90
N LYS A 43 -4.16 14.38 -23.48
CA LYS A 43 -4.69 15.60 -22.85
C LYS A 43 -5.27 15.37 -21.46
N GLU A 44 -5.98 14.26 -21.28
CA GLU A 44 -6.56 13.89 -19.98
C GLU A 44 -5.67 12.97 -19.13
N THR A 45 -4.52 12.55 -19.66
CA THR A 45 -3.63 11.58 -18.99
C THR A 45 -3.09 12.09 -17.65
N PRO A 46 -2.62 13.36 -17.53
CA PRO A 46 -2.15 13.86 -16.26
C PRO A 46 -3.19 13.72 -15.14
N ALA A 47 -4.43 14.13 -15.39
CA ALA A 47 -5.51 14.05 -14.41
C ALA A 47 -5.91 12.60 -14.10
N ARG A 48 -5.91 11.71 -15.10
CA ARG A 48 -6.22 10.29 -14.90
C ARG A 48 -5.15 9.60 -14.07
N VAL A 49 -3.87 9.83 -14.39
CA VAL A 49 -2.75 9.24 -13.65
C VAL A 49 -2.74 9.75 -12.22
N ALA A 50 -2.91 11.05 -12.00
CA ALA A 50 -2.96 11.60 -10.65
C ALA A 50 -4.08 10.98 -9.82
N ARG A 51 -5.28 10.80 -10.36
CA ARG A 51 -6.37 10.10 -9.64
C ARG A 51 -6.03 8.64 -9.34
N ALA A 52 -5.50 7.90 -10.31
CA ALA A 52 -5.08 6.52 -10.11
C ALA A 52 -4.00 6.39 -9.02
N MET A 53 -3.02 7.29 -9.00
CA MET A 53 -1.99 7.32 -7.96
C MET A 53 -2.58 7.61 -6.57
N LYS A 54 -3.57 8.49 -6.48
CA LYS A 54 -4.28 8.75 -5.22
C LYS A 54 -4.95 7.48 -4.70
N GLU A 55 -5.63 6.74 -5.57
CA GLU A 55 -6.30 5.48 -5.21
C GLU A 55 -5.27 4.41 -4.83
N ASN A 56 -4.25 4.20 -5.64
CA ASN A 56 -3.22 3.19 -5.42
C ASN A 56 -2.42 3.41 -4.14
N PHE A 57 -2.24 4.66 -3.73
CA PHE A 57 -1.47 5.02 -2.54
C PHE A 57 -2.34 5.46 -1.35
N GLU A 58 -3.64 5.18 -1.39
CA GLU A 58 -4.59 5.59 -0.34
C GLU A 58 -4.14 5.18 1.07
N GLY A 59 -3.53 4.02 1.22
CA GLY A 59 -3.02 3.51 2.48
C GLY A 59 -1.98 4.41 3.16
N LEU A 60 -1.28 5.29 2.41
CA LEU A 60 -0.33 6.25 2.99
C LEU A 60 -0.99 7.27 3.93
N TRP A 61 -2.29 7.52 3.76
CA TRP A 61 -3.07 8.48 4.55
C TRP A 61 -4.05 7.81 5.51
N GLN A 62 -4.08 6.48 5.55
CA GLN A 62 -4.95 5.70 6.45
C GLN A 62 -4.21 5.31 7.73
N SER A 63 -4.96 5.02 8.79
CA SER A 63 -4.46 4.49 10.04
C SER A 63 -4.95 3.06 10.27
N PRO A 64 -4.12 2.14 10.81
CA PRO A 64 -4.58 0.80 11.18
C PRO A 64 -5.77 0.81 12.13
N GLU A 65 -5.87 1.80 13.00
CA GLU A 65 -6.95 1.99 13.94
C GLU A 65 -8.28 2.26 13.23
N ASP A 66 -8.25 2.94 12.09
CA ASP A 66 -9.45 3.20 11.28
C ASP A 66 -9.94 1.94 10.56
N VAL A 67 -9.02 1.02 10.27
CA VAL A 67 -9.33 -0.27 9.64
C VAL A 67 -9.80 -1.30 10.65
N LEU A 68 -9.12 -1.41 11.80
CA LEU A 68 -9.38 -2.43 12.84
C LEU A 68 -10.45 -1.99 13.85
N THR A 69 -11.53 -1.41 13.38
CA THR A 69 -12.59 -0.82 14.23
C THR A 69 -13.52 -1.83 14.90
N THR A 70 -13.66 -3.04 14.34
CA THR A 70 -14.62 -4.03 14.79
C THR A 70 -13.92 -5.24 15.36
N THR A 71 -14.18 -5.53 16.64
CA THR A 71 -13.68 -6.72 17.33
C THR A 71 -14.85 -7.50 17.94
N PHE A 72 -14.65 -8.81 18.11
CA PHE A 72 -15.61 -9.71 18.73
C PHE A 72 -14.95 -10.40 19.90
N ASP A 73 -15.66 -10.54 21.01
CA ASP A 73 -15.17 -11.30 22.16
C ASP A 73 -15.20 -12.80 21.84
N ILE A 74 -14.13 -13.49 22.19
CA ILE A 74 -13.98 -14.91 21.94
C ILE A 74 -13.31 -15.59 23.13
N GLY A 75 -13.79 -16.80 23.45
CA GLY A 75 -13.32 -17.56 24.60
C GLY A 75 -12.15 -18.51 24.32
N HIS A 76 -11.43 -18.36 23.19
CA HIS A 76 -10.27 -19.21 22.87
C HIS A 76 -9.04 -18.39 22.48
N GLU A 77 -7.88 -19.00 22.60
CA GLU A 77 -6.56 -18.41 22.28
C GLU A 77 -5.84 -19.21 21.18
N GLU A 78 -6.59 -19.84 20.29
CA GLU A 78 -6.02 -20.60 19.18
C GLU A 78 -5.51 -19.67 18.09
N LEU A 79 -4.46 -20.10 17.39
CA LEU A 79 -3.90 -19.37 16.27
C LEU A 79 -4.93 -19.21 15.14
N VAL A 80 -5.21 -17.96 14.78
CA VAL A 80 -6.01 -17.62 13.61
C VAL A 80 -5.08 -17.35 12.45
N ILE A 81 -5.29 -18.01 11.30
CA ILE A 81 -4.52 -17.79 10.07
C ILE A 81 -5.46 -17.44 8.94
N VAL A 82 -5.18 -16.32 8.27
CA VAL A 82 -5.81 -15.94 6.99
C VAL A 82 -4.74 -16.02 5.92
N ARG A 83 -4.99 -16.82 4.89
CA ARG A 83 -4.02 -17.07 3.81
C ARG A 83 -4.55 -16.57 2.50
N ASP A 84 -3.61 -16.41 1.56
CA ASP A 84 -3.90 -16.11 0.15
C ASP A 84 -4.67 -14.78 -0.04
N ILE A 85 -4.30 -13.76 0.76
CA ILE A 85 -4.81 -12.40 0.58
C ILE A 85 -4.06 -11.83 -0.60
N GLU A 86 -4.76 -11.47 -1.67
CA GLU A 86 -4.15 -10.83 -2.84
C GLU A 86 -3.53 -9.49 -2.44
N VAL A 87 -2.34 -9.21 -2.97
CA VAL A 87 -1.59 -7.99 -2.75
C VAL A 87 -1.28 -7.34 -4.08
N PHE A 88 -1.68 -6.10 -4.24
CA PHE A 88 -1.26 -5.22 -5.32
C PHE A 88 -0.51 -4.04 -4.71
N SER A 89 0.70 -3.80 -5.17
CA SER A 89 1.59 -2.81 -4.57
C SER A 89 2.45 -2.11 -5.62
N HIS A 90 3.14 -1.07 -5.19
CA HIS A 90 4.16 -0.39 -6.00
C HIS A 90 5.50 -0.45 -5.27
N CYS A 91 6.54 -0.72 -6.03
CA CYS A 91 7.91 -0.70 -5.53
C CYS A 91 8.32 0.75 -5.23
N GLU A 92 8.86 1.01 -4.04
CA GLU A 92 9.35 2.36 -3.68
C GLU A 92 10.47 2.87 -4.60
N HIS A 93 11.31 1.96 -5.13
CA HIS A 93 12.46 2.35 -5.94
C HIS A 93 12.08 2.89 -7.32
N HIS A 94 11.09 2.30 -7.97
CA HIS A 94 10.75 2.57 -9.37
C HIS A 94 9.30 2.98 -9.57
N LEU A 95 8.46 2.96 -8.53
CA LEU A 95 7.00 3.11 -8.61
C LEU A 95 6.34 2.10 -9.57
N THR A 96 7.03 1.00 -9.86
CA THR A 96 6.52 -0.07 -10.73
C THR A 96 5.54 -0.94 -9.95
N PRO A 97 4.36 -1.24 -10.51
CA PRO A 97 3.40 -2.12 -9.84
C PRO A 97 3.89 -3.57 -9.82
N PHE A 98 3.58 -4.27 -8.76
CA PHE A 98 3.75 -5.71 -8.63
C PHE A 98 2.58 -6.31 -7.86
N HIS A 99 2.43 -7.62 -7.93
CA HIS A 99 1.39 -8.36 -7.21
C HIS A 99 1.96 -9.59 -6.52
N GLY A 100 1.25 -10.05 -5.52
CA GLY A 100 1.63 -11.22 -4.75
C GLY A 100 0.50 -11.67 -3.84
N VAL A 101 0.86 -12.44 -2.81
CA VAL A 101 -0.07 -12.87 -1.76
C VAL A 101 0.54 -12.63 -0.39
N ALA A 102 -0.30 -12.26 0.56
CA ALA A 102 0.05 -12.14 1.96
C ALA A 102 -0.69 -13.19 2.80
N HIS A 103 -0.06 -13.57 3.91
CA HIS A 103 -0.67 -14.42 4.93
C HIS A 103 -0.56 -13.71 6.26
N ILE A 104 -1.66 -13.69 7.02
CA ILE A 104 -1.69 -13.11 8.37
C ILE A 104 -1.97 -14.20 9.37
N GLY A 105 -1.14 -14.30 10.41
CA GLY A 105 -1.38 -15.16 11.56
C GLY A 105 -1.34 -14.34 12.85
N TYR A 106 -2.31 -14.55 13.74
CA TYR A 106 -2.29 -13.94 15.07
C TYR A 106 -2.92 -14.85 16.12
N ILE A 107 -2.51 -14.68 17.36
CA ILE A 107 -3.10 -15.37 18.51
C ILE A 107 -4.01 -14.37 19.23
N PRO A 108 -5.33 -14.64 19.30
CA PRO A 108 -6.26 -13.77 20.00
C PRO A 108 -5.92 -13.65 21.49
N ARG A 109 -6.18 -12.47 22.06
CA ARG A 109 -6.14 -12.23 23.50
C ARG A 109 -7.52 -11.76 23.97
N GLY A 110 -8.48 -12.69 23.94
CA GLY A 110 -9.87 -12.41 24.29
C GLY A 110 -10.70 -11.74 23.20
N LYS A 111 -10.07 -11.23 22.12
CA LYS A 111 -10.79 -10.57 21.02
C LYS A 111 -10.22 -10.98 19.67
N ILE A 112 -11.12 -11.10 18.69
CA ILE A 112 -10.77 -11.29 17.28
C ILE A 112 -11.29 -10.11 16.45
N THR A 113 -10.68 -9.92 15.29
CA THR A 113 -11.19 -8.97 14.28
C THR A 113 -11.80 -9.73 13.11
N GLY A 114 -12.67 -9.07 12.35
CA GLY A 114 -13.26 -9.67 11.15
C GLY A 114 -12.20 -9.91 10.05
N LEU A 115 -12.33 -11.02 9.31
CA LEU A 115 -11.39 -11.39 8.25
C LEU A 115 -11.24 -10.31 7.18
N SER A 116 -12.34 -9.64 6.82
CA SER A 116 -12.34 -8.51 5.89
C SER A 116 -11.51 -7.32 6.37
N LYS A 117 -11.33 -7.16 7.69
CA LYS A 117 -10.49 -6.11 8.27
C LYS A 117 -9.02 -6.43 8.10
N LEU A 118 -8.66 -7.71 8.17
CA LEU A 118 -7.29 -8.16 7.92
C LEU A 118 -6.90 -7.98 6.45
N ALA A 119 -7.80 -8.29 5.51
CA ALA A 119 -7.58 -8.01 4.09
C ALA A 119 -7.36 -6.51 3.84
N ARG A 120 -8.23 -5.65 4.36
CA ARG A 120 -8.06 -4.18 4.25
C ARG A 120 -6.78 -3.67 4.89
N LEU A 121 -6.31 -4.31 5.97
CA LEU A 121 -5.04 -3.97 6.59
C LEU A 121 -3.88 -4.29 5.65
N VAL A 122 -3.94 -5.43 4.93
CA VAL A 122 -2.97 -5.76 3.89
C VAL A 122 -2.99 -4.72 2.78
N ASP A 123 -4.16 -4.36 2.24
CA ASP A 123 -4.30 -3.35 1.19
C ASP A 123 -3.69 -2.01 1.63
N MET A 124 -3.98 -1.58 2.86
CA MET A 124 -3.46 -0.34 3.43
C MET A 124 -1.93 -0.31 3.48
N TYR A 125 -1.30 -1.41 3.92
CA TYR A 125 0.16 -1.48 4.02
C TYR A 125 0.85 -1.82 2.70
N ALA A 126 0.13 -2.42 1.76
CA ALA A 126 0.68 -2.85 0.48
C ALA A 126 0.81 -1.74 -0.56
N CYS A 127 0.28 -0.54 -0.31
CA CYS A 127 0.20 0.53 -1.33
C CYS A 127 1.57 0.97 -1.85
N LEU A 128 2.60 1.02 -0.99
CA LEU A 128 3.97 1.35 -1.36
C LEU A 128 4.92 0.57 -0.48
N LEU A 129 5.52 -0.49 -1.03
CA LEU A 129 6.41 -1.37 -0.28
C LEU A 129 7.87 -1.14 -0.62
N TYR A 130 8.68 -1.03 0.42
CA TYR A 130 10.12 -1.18 0.32
C TYR A 130 10.42 -2.66 0.01
N THR A 131 10.72 -2.93 -1.26
CA THR A 131 11.29 -4.21 -1.65
C THR A 131 12.79 -4.10 -1.36
N SER A 132 13.25 -4.72 -0.27
CA SER A 132 14.68 -4.76 0.04
C SER A 132 15.43 -5.41 -1.12
N ASP A 133 16.62 -4.90 -1.41
CA ASP A 133 17.55 -5.41 -2.44
C ASP A 133 17.99 -6.88 -2.23
N ALA A 134 17.40 -7.58 -1.25
CA ALA A 134 17.69 -8.99 -0.99
C ALA A 134 17.46 -9.90 -2.20
N ALA A 135 16.72 -9.45 -3.22
CA ALA A 135 16.57 -10.14 -4.50
C ALA A 135 17.70 -9.77 -5.49
N ASP A 136 18.29 -8.58 -5.38
CA ASP A 136 19.38 -8.13 -6.27
C ASP A 136 20.75 -8.53 -5.73
N GLU A 137 20.95 -8.70 -4.44
CA GLU A 137 22.20 -9.16 -3.83
C GLU A 137 22.51 -10.65 -4.08
N GLY A 138 21.55 -11.41 -4.57
CA GLY A 138 21.68 -12.85 -4.85
C GLY A 138 22.18 -13.20 -6.25
N LEU A 139 22.41 -12.24 -7.13
CA LEU A 139 22.82 -12.43 -8.53
C LEU A 139 24.23 -11.87 -8.84
N GLY A 140 25.06 -11.66 -7.85
CA GLY A 140 26.48 -11.31 -7.98
C GLY A 140 27.39 -12.53 -7.95
#